data_7d2c86e5bbe3caa9ba1bbce85151f0a4
#
_entry.id   7d2c86e5bbe3caa9ba1bbce85151f0a4
#
_cell.length_a   1.000
_cell.length_b   1.000
_cell.length_c   1.000
_cell.angle_alpha   90.00
_cell.angle_beta   90.00
_cell.angle_gamma   90.00
#
_symmetry.space_group_name_H-M   'P 1'
#
loop_
_entity.id
_entity.type
_entity.pdbx_description
1 polymer ?
#
loop_
_entity_poly.entity_id
_entity_poly.type
_entity_poly.pdbx_seq_one_letter_code
_entity_poly.pdbx_strand_id
1 'polypeptide(L)'
;MPKDGVKYYSFGSDGSGENNEEVIKNDRKRRRAFVLWSPDAKYFVIQRSDSRKVKDLWVINSVSAGRPTLETYKYQMPGEAEAPKDEVWLFDFAAKTGKKLNVAAFKDQSLNTYSKPALNSDRDNEFRPALWLGDNNKFYMGRTSRDLKRIDICVVDVKSGTIKPVIEERFNTYVEVQRPGLVNGGKELIHWSERDGWGHFYLFDENGKLKNQITKGSFHCEDIVNIDEKARVLYFTANGREAKEDPYYYHLYRVNFDGSGLKLLNAGDFDHAASMNDEAKYVVDNFSRVNTVPKSVLLDNLGNKVMDLETADLSLLMTTGYKFPEPFKVKADDGVTDIYGVMYKPFN
;
A
#
# COMPACT_ATOMS: atom_id res chain seq x y z
N MET A 1 8.46 -26.29 14.78
CA MET A 1 7.44 -25.62 13.92
C MET A 1 6.07 -26.15 14.28
N PRO A 2 5.04 -25.31 14.42
CA PRO A 2 3.67 -25.76 14.67
C PRO A 2 3.22 -26.76 13.59
N LYS A 3 2.50 -27.79 14.02
CA LYS A 3 1.93 -28.81 13.14
C LYS A 3 0.41 -28.83 13.20
N ASP A 4 -0.18 -27.72 13.65
CA ASP A 4 -1.60 -27.53 13.95
C ASP A 4 -2.38 -26.87 12.79
N GLY A 5 -1.77 -26.79 11.61
CA GLY A 5 -2.40 -26.23 10.41
C GLY A 5 -3.56 -27.10 9.93
N VAL A 6 -4.73 -26.49 9.77
CA VAL A 6 -5.95 -27.09 9.21
C VAL A 6 -6.58 -26.10 8.22
N LYS A 7 -7.58 -26.54 7.47
CA LYS A 7 -8.33 -25.66 6.56
C LYS A 7 -8.83 -24.42 7.31
N TYR A 8 -8.64 -23.26 6.72
CA TYR A 8 -8.95 -21.93 7.29
C TYR A 8 -8.13 -21.52 8.54
N TYR A 9 -7.06 -22.25 8.85
CA TYR A 9 -6.11 -21.94 9.91
C TYR A 9 -4.75 -22.52 9.56
N SER A 10 -4.03 -21.90 8.68
CA SER A 10 -2.71 -22.33 8.21
C SER A 10 -1.77 -21.14 7.97
N PHE A 11 -0.48 -21.40 7.87
CA PHE A 11 0.52 -20.39 7.49
C PHE A 11 0.64 -20.20 5.97
N GLY A 12 0.07 -21.09 5.19
CA GLY A 12 0.02 -20.95 3.74
C GLY A 12 -1.24 -20.24 3.31
N SER A 13 -1.19 -19.58 2.17
CA SER A 13 -2.40 -19.04 1.55
C SER A 13 -3.33 -20.19 1.18
N ASP A 14 -4.57 -20.08 1.63
CA ASP A 14 -5.61 -21.04 1.25
C ASP A 14 -6.15 -20.76 -0.16
N GLY A 15 -5.61 -19.73 -0.85
CA GLY A 15 -6.17 -19.16 -2.05
C GLY A 15 -7.45 -18.39 -1.70
N SER A 16 -7.64 -17.22 -2.22
CA SER A 16 -8.86 -16.43 -2.01
C SER A 16 -9.72 -16.45 -3.27
N GLY A 17 -11.04 -16.45 -3.11
CA GLY A 17 -11.97 -16.40 -4.22
C GLY A 17 -12.03 -17.70 -5.02
N GLU A 18 -11.81 -18.80 -4.36
CA GLU A 18 -11.73 -20.10 -4.97
C GLU A 18 -13.10 -20.71 -5.19
N ASN A 19 -13.29 -21.26 -6.37
CA ASN A 19 -14.35 -22.21 -6.55
C ASN A 19 -14.01 -23.51 -5.80
N ASN A 20 -15.01 -24.27 -5.43
CA ASN A 20 -14.84 -25.53 -4.69
C ASN A 20 -13.90 -26.53 -5.42
N GLU A 21 -13.82 -26.47 -6.74
CA GLU A 21 -12.97 -27.35 -7.53
C GLU A 21 -11.49 -27.03 -7.33
N GLU A 22 -11.10 -25.75 -7.27
CA GLU A 22 -9.71 -25.37 -6.99
C GLU A 22 -9.29 -25.70 -5.56
N VAL A 23 -10.18 -25.49 -4.59
CA VAL A 23 -9.96 -25.88 -3.20
C VAL A 23 -9.72 -27.39 -3.12
N ILE A 24 -10.55 -28.21 -3.78
CA ILE A 24 -10.42 -29.68 -3.81
C ILE A 24 -9.11 -30.08 -4.50
N LYS A 25 -8.78 -29.50 -5.65
CA LYS A 25 -7.54 -29.80 -6.38
C LYS A 25 -6.28 -29.44 -5.58
N ASN A 26 -6.36 -28.45 -4.71
CA ASN A 26 -5.22 -27.93 -3.95
C ASN A 26 -5.15 -28.45 -2.50
N ASP A 27 -6.16 -29.18 -2.03
CA ASP A 27 -6.30 -29.60 -0.63
C ASP A 27 -5.09 -30.41 -0.11
N ARG A 28 -4.38 -31.14 -0.98
CA ARG A 28 -3.19 -31.92 -0.64
C ARG A 28 -1.87 -31.30 -1.06
N LYS A 29 -1.89 -30.13 -1.71
CA LYS A 29 -0.66 -29.48 -2.17
C LYS A 29 -0.01 -28.70 -1.03
N ARG A 30 1.31 -28.82 -0.92
CA ARG A 30 2.10 -27.94 -0.04
C ARG A 30 1.94 -26.49 -0.49
N ARG A 31 1.41 -25.66 0.38
CA ARG A 31 1.15 -24.25 0.10
C ARG A 31 2.36 -23.39 0.37
N ARG A 32 2.47 -22.31 -0.39
CA ARG A 32 3.55 -21.33 -0.21
C ARG A 32 3.15 -20.38 0.92
N ALA A 33 4.07 -20.19 1.87
CA ALA A 33 3.92 -19.21 2.93
C ALA A 33 4.68 -17.93 2.55
N PHE A 34 4.07 -16.76 2.74
CA PHE A 34 4.73 -15.48 2.60
C PHE A 34 5.35 -15.08 3.94
N VAL A 35 6.65 -14.89 3.97
CA VAL A 35 7.41 -14.54 5.17
C VAL A 35 8.22 -13.27 4.96
N LEU A 36 8.38 -12.49 6.01
CA LEU A 36 9.28 -11.34 6.04
C LEU A 36 10.50 -11.68 6.89
N TRP A 37 11.67 -11.60 6.29
CA TRP A 37 12.94 -11.94 6.94
C TRP A 37 13.55 -10.76 7.69
N SER A 38 14.32 -11.07 8.76
CA SER A 38 15.29 -10.12 9.30
C SER A 38 16.38 -9.83 8.27
N PRO A 39 17.01 -8.64 8.29
CA PRO A 39 18.11 -8.34 7.36
C PRO A 39 19.27 -9.33 7.40
N ASP A 40 19.54 -9.94 8.56
CA ASP A 40 20.59 -10.95 8.75
C ASP A 40 20.10 -12.41 8.52
N ALA A 41 18.86 -12.58 8.08
CA ALA A 41 18.20 -13.86 7.79
C ALA A 41 18.17 -14.87 8.97
N LYS A 42 18.35 -14.41 10.22
CA LYS A 42 18.25 -15.27 11.41
C LYS A 42 16.83 -15.50 11.88
N TYR A 43 15.95 -14.53 11.65
CA TYR A 43 14.55 -14.56 12.05
C TYR A 43 13.65 -14.30 10.86
N PHE A 44 12.43 -14.78 10.96
CA PHE A 44 11.37 -14.35 10.05
C PHE A 44 10.04 -14.22 10.80
N VAL A 45 9.19 -13.32 10.31
CA VAL A 45 7.84 -13.13 10.81
C VAL A 45 6.83 -13.57 9.75
N ILE A 46 5.73 -14.14 10.21
CA ILE A 46 4.62 -14.58 9.37
C ILE A 46 3.29 -14.32 10.07
N GLN A 47 2.29 -13.97 9.30
CA GLN A 47 0.92 -13.87 9.77
C GLN A 47 0.15 -15.18 9.52
N ARG A 48 -0.82 -15.46 10.36
CA ARG A 48 -1.78 -16.54 10.21
C ARG A 48 -3.15 -16.02 10.63
N SER A 49 -4.15 -16.29 9.82
CA SER A 49 -5.54 -15.94 10.13
C SER A 49 -6.35 -17.19 10.48
N ASP A 50 -7.16 -17.08 11.52
CA ASP A 50 -8.12 -18.11 11.91
C ASP A 50 -9.53 -17.72 11.47
N SER A 51 -9.98 -18.29 10.37
CA SER A 51 -11.31 -18.06 9.82
C SER A 51 -12.27 -19.24 10.04
N ARG A 52 -11.92 -20.22 10.87
CA ARG A 52 -12.72 -21.45 11.07
C ARG A 52 -14.15 -21.19 11.56
N LYS A 53 -14.34 -20.13 12.36
CA LYS A 53 -15.66 -19.73 12.90
C LYS A 53 -16.41 -18.76 12.01
N VAL A 54 -15.77 -18.18 11.01
CA VAL A 54 -16.43 -17.30 10.04
C VAL A 54 -17.41 -18.11 9.22
N LYS A 55 -18.60 -17.58 8.98
CA LYS A 55 -19.62 -18.25 8.17
C LYS A 55 -19.25 -18.26 6.69
N ASP A 56 -19.89 -19.16 5.97
CA ASP A 56 -19.73 -19.30 4.54
C ASP A 56 -20.66 -18.33 3.79
N LEU A 57 -20.13 -17.70 2.75
CA LEU A 57 -20.89 -17.02 1.72
C LEU A 57 -20.97 -17.94 0.49
N TRP A 58 -22.13 -18.01 -0.12
CA TRP A 58 -22.37 -18.80 -1.32
C TRP A 58 -22.61 -17.88 -2.52
N VAL A 59 -21.90 -18.14 -3.60
CA VAL A 59 -22.04 -17.41 -4.85
C VAL A 59 -22.24 -18.42 -5.98
N ILE A 60 -23.20 -18.16 -6.86
CA ILE A 60 -23.41 -18.95 -8.05
C ILE A 60 -22.60 -18.33 -9.19
N ASN A 61 -21.61 -19.04 -9.69
CA ASN A 61 -20.90 -18.69 -10.91
C ASN A 61 -21.74 -19.13 -12.12
N SER A 62 -22.49 -18.21 -12.68
CA SER A 62 -23.39 -18.46 -13.82
C SER A 62 -22.69 -18.50 -15.18
N VAL A 63 -21.43 -18.05 -15.24
CA VAL A 63 -20.64 -17.98 -16.50
C VAL A 63 -19.61 -19.11 -16.62
N SER A 64 -19.63 -20.07 -15.70
CA SER A 64 -18.74 -21.24 -15.80
C SER A 64 -19.07 -22.10 -17.04
N ALA A 65 -18.04 -22.74 -17.60
CA ALA A 65 -18.22 -23.62 -18.75
C ALA A 65 -19.18 -24.79 -18.46
N GLY A 66 -20.24 -24.92 -19.22
CA GLY A 66 -21.24 -25.99 -19.10
C GLY A 66 -22.40 -25.63 -18.20
N ARG A 67 -22.30 -25.81 -16.90
CA ARG A 67 -23.38 -25.54 -15.93
C ARG A 67 -22.91 -24.57 -14.86
N PRO A 68 -23.83 -23.77 -14.27
CA PRO A 68 -23.50 -22.94 -13.12
C PRO A 68 -22.89 -23.77 -11.99
N THR A 69 -21.87 -23.22 -11.33
CA THR A 69 -21.20 -23.83 -10.19
C THR A 69 -21.44 -23.02 -8.92
N LEU A 70 -21.49 -23.71 -7.78
CA LEU A 70 -21.60 -23.07 -6.47
C LEU A 70 -20.19 -22.83 -5.91
N GLU A 71 -19.89 -21.58 -5.63
CA GLU A 71 -18.68 -21.18 -4.93
C GLU A 71 -18.99 -20.91 -3.45
N THR A 72 -18.12 -21.37 -2.57
CA THR A 72 -18.30 -21.22 -1.12
C THR A 72 -16.99 -20.78 -0.50
N TYR A 73 -17.00 -19.65 0.21
CA TYR A 73 -15.82 -19.12 0.89
C TYR A 73 -16.18 -18.45 2.22
N LYS A 74 -15.21 -18.36 3.13
CA LYS A 74 -15.39 -17.68 4.42
C LYS A 74 -15.51 -16.17 4.19
N TYR A 75 -16.65 -15.61 4.58
CA TYR A 75 -16.91 -14.18 4.44
C TYR A 75 -17.67 -13.64 5.63
N GLN A 76 -17.13 -12.63 6.25
CA GLN A 76 -17.75 -11.96 7.37
C GLN A 76 -18.69 -10.87 6.87
N MET A 77 -20.00 -11.05 7.10
CA MET A 77 -21.00 -10.03 6.79
C MET A 77 -20.99 -8.91 7.83
N PRO A 78 -21.39 -7.67 7.46
CA PRO A 78 -21.60 -6.61 8.42
C PRO A 78 -22.51 -7.03 9.58
N GLY A 79 -22.13 -6.70 10.81
CA GLY A 79 -22.90 -7.04 12.01
C GLY A 79 -22.70 -8.45 12.56
N GLU A 80 -22.04 -9.37 11.86
CA GLU A 80 -21.74 -10.69 12.39
C GLU A 80 -20.71 -10.66 13.52
N ALA A 81 -20.94 -11.52 14.54
CA ALA A 81 -20.08 -11.58 15.73
C ALA A 81 -18.72 -12.21 15.45
N GLU A 82 -18.67 -13.22 14.57
CA GLU A 82 -17.46 -13.96 14.26
C GLU A 82 -16.70 -13.28 13.12
N ALA A 83 -15.44 -12.95 13.39
CA ALA A 83 -14.49 -12.35 12.45
C ALA A 83 -13.25 -13.24 12.33
N PRO A 84 -12.46 -13.11 11.25
CA PRO A 84 -11.13 -13.68 11.21
C PRO A 84 -10.28 -13.17 12.39
N LYS A 85 -9.45 -14.05 12.95
CA LYS A 85 -8.55 -13.70 14.07
C LYS A 85 -7.12 -13.84 13.61
N ASP A 86 -6.45 -12.72 13.46
CA ASP A 86 -5.09 -12.68 12.99
C ASP A 86 -4.08 -12.93 14.12
N GLU A 87 -3.04 -13.65 13.78
CA GLU A 87 -1.90 -13.95 14.63
C GLU A 87 -0.61 -13.52 13.94
N VAL A 88 0.37 -13.07 14.71
CA VAL A 88 1.76 -12.85 14.25
C VAL A 88 2.68 -13.82 14.98
N TRP A 89 3.48 -14.53 14.21
CA TRP A 89 4.45 -15.48 14.69
C TRP A 89 5.86 -15.07 14.29
N LEU A 90 6.77 -15.06 15.25
CA LEU A 90 8.20 -14.83 15.05
C LEU A 90 8.94 -16.15 15.17
N PHE A 91 9.76 -16.48 14.18
CA PHE A 91 10.53 -17.73 14.12
C PHE A 91 12.02 -17.45 14.16
N ASP A 92 12.74 -18.23 14.97
CA ASP A 92 14.19 -18.38 14.91
C ASP A 92 14.52 -19.49 13.90
N PHE A 93 15.24 -19.14 12.84
CA PHE A 93 15.52 -20.05 11.75
C PHE A 93 16.54 -21.13 12.14
N ALA A 94 17.56 -20.78 12.91
CA ALA A 94 18.60 -21.73 13.36
C ALA A 94 18.05 -22.68 14.44
N ALA A 95 17.36 -22.15 15.44
CA ALA A 95 16.77 -22.95 16.52
C ALA A 95 15.53 -23.73 16.06
N LYS A 96 14.94 -23.41 14.89
CA LYS A 96 13.69 -23.99 14.36
C LYS A 96 12.52 -23.88 15.34
N THR A 97 12.49 -22.80 16.13
CA THR A 97 11.45 -22.51 17.10
C THR A 97 10.59 -21.34 16.63
N GLY A 98 9.32 -21.32 17.03
CA GLY A 98 8.39 -20.24 16.73
C GLY A 98 7.69 -19.75 17.98
N LYS A 99 7.51 -18.43 18.09
CA LYS A 99 6.83 -17.76 19.18
C LYS A 99 5.63 -16.98 18.63
N LYS A 100 4.43 -17.27 19.14
CA LYS A 100 3.27 -16.43 18.90
C LYS A 100 3.41 -15.15 19.70
N LEU A 101 3.28 -14.00 19.05
CA LEU A 101 3.35 -12.69 19.69
C LEU A 101 2.01 -12.34 20.32
N ASN A 102 2.03 -11.63 21.43
CA ASN A 102 0.83 -11.09 22.06
C ASN A 102 0.45 -9.76 21.38
N VAL A 103 -0.34 -9.84 20.33
CA VAL A 103 -0.74 -8.69 19.49
C VAL A 103 -2.03 -8.02 19.96
N ALA A 104 -2.69 -8.52 21.01
CA ALA A 104 -4.01 -8.07 21.42
C ALA A 104 -4.03 -6.58 21.80
N ALA A 105 -4.96 -5.84 21.18
CA ALA A 105 -5.28 -4.44 21.50
C ALA A 105 -6.76 -4.14 21.29
N PHE A 106 -7.29 -4.47 20.10
CA PHE A 106 -8.68 -4.25 19.73
C PHE A 106 -9.39 -5.57 19.52
N LYS A 107 -10.67 -5.63 19.85
CA LYS A 107 -11.49 -6.80 19.51
C LYS A 107 -11.57 -6.94 17.99
N ASP A 108 -11.34 -8.16 17.48
CA ASP A 108 -11.43 -8.52 16.06
C ASP A 108 -10.59 -7.60 15.16
N GLN A 109 -9.41 -7.22 15.62
CA GLN A 109 -8.47 -6.37 14.90
C GLN A 109 -7.86 -7.09 13.70
N SER A 110 -7.55 -6.33 12.66
CA SER A 110 -6.65 -6.78 11.60
C SER A 110 -5.20 -6.38 11.91
N LEU A 111 -4.26 -7.17 11.40
CA LEU A 111 -2.82 -6.99 11.61
C LEU A 111 -2.12 -6.84 10.27
N ASN A 112 -1.08 -6.03 10.25
CA ASN A 112 -0.22 -5.86 9.09
C ASN A 112 1.24 -5.80 9.55
N THR A 113 2.06 -6.77 9.15
CA THR A 113 3.52 -6.70 9.32
C THR A 113 4.11 -5.98 8.13
N TYR A 114 4.76 -4.84 8.36
CA TYR A 114 5.28 -4.01 7.27
C TYR A 114 6.56 -4.61 6.68
N SER A 115 6.61 -4.67 5.34
CA SER A 115 7.83 -4.98 4.59
C SER A 115 8.63 -3.71 4.30
N LYS A 116 9.96 -3.86 4.18
CA LYS A 116 10.78 -2.81 3.55
C LYS A 116 10.31 -2.59 2.11
N PRO A 117 10.42 -1.35 1.58
CA PRO A 117 10.31 -1.14 0.15
C PRO A 117 11.25 -2.09 -0.59
N ALA A 118 10.78 -2.69 -1.67
CA ALA A 118 11.67 -3.42 -2.56
C ALA A 118 12.61 -2.41 -3.22
N LEU A 119 13.93 -2.71 -3.19
CA LEU A 119 14.88 -1.96 -4.01
C LEU A 119 14.69 -2.36 -5.47
N ASN A 120 14.93 -1.42 -6.37
CA ASN A 120 14.94 -1.72 -7.80
C ASN A 120 15.97 -2.80 -8.10
N SER A 121 15.62 -3.77 -8.96
CA SER A 121 16.51 -4.84 -9.35
C SER A 121 17.21 -4.49 -10.67
N ASP A 122 18.52 -4.69 -10.72
CA ASP A 122 19.30 -4.54 -11.96
C ASP A 122 19.12 -5.76 -12.90
N ARG A 123 18.41 -6.81 -12.44
CA ARG A 123 18.21 -8.07 -13.16
C ARG A 123 16.81 -8.61 -12.96
N ASP A 124 16.13 -8.93 -14.04
CA ASP A 124 14.75 -9.42 -14.05
C ASP A 124 14.52 -10.72 -13.25
N ASN A 125 15.54 -11.53 -13.06
CA ASN A 125 15.47 -12.84 -12.40
C ASN A 125 16.17 -12.87 -11.03
N GLU A 126 16.52 -11.74 -10.45
CA GLU A 126 17.16 -11.72 -9.14
C GLU A 126 16.15 -12.03 -8.04
N PHE A 127 16.37 -13.14 -7.33
CA PHE A 127 15.58 -13.46 -6.14
C PHE A 127 16.04 -12.59 -4.97
N ARG A 128 15.15 -11.77 -4.46
CA ARG A 128 15.34 -11.01 -3.22
C ARG A 128 14.30 -11.43 -2.19
N PRO A 129 14.73 -11.83 -0.98
CA PRO A 129 13.80 -12.16 0.08
C PRO A 129 13.07 -10.89 0.52
N ALA A 130 11.77 -10.99 0.79
CA ALA A 130 11.03 -9.91 1.42
C ALA A 130 11.54 -9.71 2.85
N LEU A 131 11.99 -8.49 3.17
CA LEU A 131 12.49 -8.13 4.49
C LEU A 131 11.40 -7.38 5.26
N TRP A 132 11.36 -7.55 6.57
CA TRP A 132 10.51 -6.73 7.42
C TRP A 132 11.01 -5.27 7.51
N LEU A 133 10.11 -4.35 7.73
CA LEU A 133 10.45 -2.95 7.99
C LEU A 133 11.09 -2.84 9.37
N GLY A 134 12.38 -2.53 9.44
CA GLY A 134 13.14 -2.46 10.69
C GLY A 134 14.59 -2.90 10.50
N ASP A 135 15.18 -3.40 11.57
CA ASP A 135 16.55 -3.90 11.63
C ASP A 135 16.60 -5.34 12.20
N ASN A 136 17.77 -5.84 12.60
CA ASN A 136 17.91 -7.18 13.14
C ASN A 136 17.30 -7.36 14.54
N ASN A 137 17.02 -6.27 15.25
CA ASN A 137 16.56 -6.27 16.65
C ASN A 137 15.10 -5.89 16.80
N LYS A 138 14.54 -5.18 15.81
CA LYS A 138 13.16 -4.69 15.85
C LYS A 138 12.52 -4.68 14.47
N PHE A 139 11.21 -4.87 14.44
CA PHE A 139 10.40 -4.65 13.25
C PHE A 139 9.11 -3.90 13.57
N TYR A 140 8.47 -3.35 12.54
CA TYR A 140 7.25 -2.57 12.68
C TYR A 140 6.04 -3.32 12.14
N MET A 141 4.90 -3.12 12.81
CA MET A 141 3.61 -3.68 12.42
C MET A 141 2.47 -2.72 12.76
N GLY A 142 1.37 -2.86 12.04
CA GLY A 142 0.13 -2.15 12.28
C GLY A 142 -0.93 -3.03 12.94
N ARG A 143 -1.78 -2.41 13.76
CA ARG A 143 -3.03 -2.99 14.27
C ARG A 143 -4.16 -2.04 13.91
N THR A 144 -5.23 -2.56 13.31
CA THR A 144 -6.40 -1.75 12.94
C THR A 144 -7.64 -2.35 13.59
N SER A 145 -8.44 -1.52 14.24
CA SER A 145 -9.71 -1.97 14.81
C SER A 145 -10.71 -2.35 13.72
N ARG A 146 -11.63 -3.27 14.04
CA ARG A 146 -12.65 -3.74 13.09
C ARG A 146 -13.56 -2.63 12.55
N ASP A 147 -13.81 -1.60 13.35
CA ASP A 147 -14.60 -0.43 12.94
C ASP A 147 -13.81 0.58 12.09
N LEU A 148 -12.53 0.29 11.81
CA LEU A 148 -11.61 1.11 11.02
C LEU A 148 -11.42 2.54 11.56
N LYS A 149 -11.59 2.74 12.87
CA LYS A 149 -11.47 4.05 13.53
C LYS A 149 -10.21 4.20 14.38
N ARG A 150 -9.46 3.12 14.55
CA ARG A 150 -8.27 3.09 15.41
C ARG A 150 -7.15 2.32 14.74
N ILE A 151 -5.99 2.96 14.70
CA ILE A 151 -4.75 2.35 14.21
C ILE A 151 -3.67 2.54 15.26
N ASP A 152 -2.89 1.49 15.50
CA ASP A 152 -1.61 1.55 16.18
C ASP A 152 -0.50 1.15 15.20
N ILE A 153 0.50 2.00 15.03
CA ILE A 153 1.80 1.62 14.49
C ILE A 153 2.66 1.17 15.66
N CYS A 154 3.11 -0.06 15.62
CA CYS A 154 3.85 -0.69 16.71
C CYS A 154 5.26 -1.05 16.30
N VAL A 155 6.20 -0.94 17.24
CA VAL A 155 7.52 -1.56 17.16
C VAL A 155 7.53 -2.85 17.98
N VAL A 156 8.13 -3.90 17.44
CA VAL A 156 8.28 -5.21 18.06
C VAL A 156 9.77 -5.47 18.32
N ASP A 157 10.13 -5.74 19.56
CA ASP A 157 11.47 -6.20 19.92
C ASP A 157 11.61 -7.70 19.60
N VAL A 158 12.58 -8.05 18.78
CA VAL A 158 12.76 -9.42 18.27
C VAL A 158 13.12 -10.40 19.38
N LYS A 159 13.95 -9.99 20.34
CA LYS A 159 14.43 -10.84 21.41
C LYS A 159 13.33 -11.16 22.42
N SER A 160 12.68 -10.15 22.96
CA SER A 160 11.63 -10.32 23.97
C SER A 160 10.28 -10.68 23.36
N GLY A 161 9.99 -10.20 22.14
CA GLY A 161 8.67 -10.24 21.50
C GLY A 161 7.72 -9.20 22.08
N THR A 162 8.24 -8.19 22.80
CA THR A 162 7.45 -7.09 23.34
C THR A 162 6.98 -6.19 22.21
N ILE A 163 5.70 -5.80 22.27
CA ILE A 163 5.06 -4.91 21.29
C ILE A 163 4.74 -3.59 21.97
N LYS A 164 5.25 -2.50 21.42
CA LYS A 164 5.01 -1.14 21.92
C LYS A 164 4.37 -0.29 20.82
N PRO A 165 3.17 0.31 21.04
CA PRO A 165 2.65 1.33 20.14
C PRO A 165 3.58 2.55 20.13
N VAL A 166 3.89 3.06 18.94
CA VAL A 166 4.69 4.28 18.75
C VAL A 166 3.87 5.40 18.13
N ILE A 167 2.87 5.08 17.29
CA ILE A 167 1.92 6.07 16.78
C ILE A 167 0.51 5.49 16.94
N GLU A 168 -0.40 6.32 17.42
CA GLU A 168 -1.80 5.95 17.62
C GLU A 168 -2.69 6.96 16.89
N GLU A 169 -3.51 6.46 15.98
CA GLU A 169 -4.55 7.24 15.30
C GLU A 169 -5.93 6.85 15.84
N ARG A 170 -6.73 7.85 16.16
CA ARG A 170 -8.06 7.68 16.76
C ARG A 170 -9.00 8.72 16.19
N PHE A 171 -9.90 8.26 15.29
CA PHE A 171 -10.89 9.13 14.65
C PHE A 171 -12.30 8.63 14.91
N ASN A 172 -13.27 9.51 14.71
CA ASN A 172 -14.70 9.15 14.70
C ASN A 172 -15.19 8.68 13.33
N THR A 173 -14.34 8.79 12.32
CA THR A 173 -14.55 8.38 10.92
C THR A 173 -13.59 7.25 10.56
N TYR A 174 -13.55 6.87 9.29
CA TYR A 174 -12.58 5.92 8.74
C TYR A 174 -11.14 6.45 8.92
N VAL A 175 -10.22 5.54 9.25
CA VAL A 175 -8.77 5.81 9.29
C VAL A 175 -8.08 4.97 8.23
N GLU A 176 -7.35 5.61 7.35
CA GLU A 176 -6.54 4.93 6.37
C GLU A 176 -5.19 4.49 6.96
N VAL A 177 -4.73 3.30 6.53
CA VAL A 177 -3.51 2.67 7.04
C VAL A 177 -2.42 2.75 6.00
N GLN A 178 -1.40 3.55 6.25
CA GLN A 178 -0.20 3.57 5.43
C GLN A 178 1.03 3.07 6.19
N ARG A 179 1.98 2.50 5.44
CA ARG A 179 3.26 2.07 5.99
C ARG A 179 4.09 3.30 6.36
N PRO A 180 4.65 3.39 7.58
CA PRO A 180 5.54 4.50 7.93
C PRO A 180 6.87 4.42 7.17
N GLY A 181 7.43 5.56 6.82
CA GLY A 181 8.80 5.70 6.37
C GLY A 181 9.75 5.74 7.55
N LEU A 182 10.77 4.87 7.59
CA LEU A 182 11.79 4.92 8.64
C LEU A 182 12.95 5.82 8.21
N VAL A 183 13.46 6.60 9.16
CA VAL A 183 14.62 7.48 9.00
C VAL A 183 15.63 7.15 10.09
N ASN A 184 16.94 7.16 9.76
CA ASN A 184 18.04 6.82 10.67
C ASN A 184 17.84 5.50 11.42
N GLY A 185 17.46 4.44 10.70
CA GLY A 185 17.20 3.12 11.29
C GLY A 185 16.03 3.11 12.27
N GLY A 186 15.05 4.00 12.09
CA GLY A 186 13.86 4.10 12.92
C GLY A 186 14.02 4.96 14.18
N LYS A 187 15.03 5.84 14.21
CA LYS A 187 15.10 6.93 15.22
C LYS A 187 14.11 8.03 14.94
N GLU A 188 13.64 8.12 13.70
CA GLU A 188 12.55 8.97 13.29
C GLU A 188 11.62 8.18 12.36
N LEU A 189 10.34 8.58 12.34
CA LEU A 189 9.32 7.97 11.49
C LEU A 189 8.59 9.08 10.73
N ILE A 190 8.40 8.89 9.44
CA ILE A 190 7.49 9.70 8.64
C ILE A 190 6.19 8.92 8.54
N HIS A 191 5.11 9.49 9.06
CA HIS A 191 3.79 8.87 9.07
C HIS A 191 2.78 9.73 8.34
N TRP A 192 1.96 9.10 7.53
CA TRP A 192 0.84 9.73 6.85
C TRP A 192 -0.40 9.74 7.76
N SER A 193 -1.14 10.86 7.81
CA SER A 193 -2.31 11.01 8.65
C SER A 193 -3.25 12.09 8.13
N GLU A 194 -4.56 11.87 8.30
CA GLU A 194 -5.63 12.84 7.99
C GLU A 194 -6.04 13.70 9.21
N ARG A 195 -5.20 13.80 10.24
CA ARG A 195 -5.52 14.46 11.52
C ARG A 195 -5.88 15.93 11.43
N ASP A 196 -5.55 16.61 10.34
CA ASP A 196 -5.91 18.00 10.08
C ASP A 196 -7.00 18.16 9.01
N GLY A 197 -7.63 17.06 8.56
CA GLY A 197 -8.68 17.03 7.57
C GLY A 197 -8.22 16.74 6.14
N TRP A 198 -6.89 16.62 5.92
CA TRP A 198 -6.27 16.24 4.64
C TRP A 198 -5.20 15.18 4.89
N GLY A 199 -4.94 14.34 3.89
CA GLY A 199 -3.84 13.37 3.95
C GLY A 199 -2.48 14.08 3.88
N HIS A 200 -1.72 14.06 4.97
CA HIS A 200 -0.41 14.73 5.08
C HIS A 200 0.63 13.88 5.80
N PHE A 201 1.89 14.20 5.56
CA PHE A 201 3.04 13.57 6.23
C PHE A 201 3.46 14.33 7.49
N TYR A 202 3.80 13.56 8.53
CA TYR A 202 4.21 14.04 9.85
C TYR A 202 5.49 13.34 10.27
N LEU A 203 6.42 14.07 10.89
CA LEU A 203 7.66 13.53 11.44
C LEU A 203 7.52 13.26 12.94
N PHE A 204 7.84 12.03 13.34
CA PHE A 204 7.85 11.57 14.72
C PHE A 204 9.25 11.13 15.14
N ASP A 205 9.54 11.14 16.46
CA ASP A 205 10.71 10.46 17.00
C ASP A 205 10.42 8.95 17.22
N GLU A 206 11.45 8.20 17.61
CA GLU A 206 11.37 6.75 17.85
C GLU A 206 10.40 6.35 18.98
N ASN A 207 10.01 7.29 19.85
CA ASN A 207 9.07 7.08 20.93
C ASN A 207 7.63 7.45 20.56
N GLY A 208 7.42 7.96 19.34
CA GLY A 208 6.12 8.37 18.83
C GLY A 208 5.73 9.80 19.21
N LYS A 209 6.69 10.63 19.67
CA LYS A 209 6.45 12.04 19.87
C LYS A 209 6.50 12.78 18.55
N LEU A 210 5.43 13.49 18.22
CA LEU A 210 5.36 14.35 17.04
C LEU A 210 6.44 15.45 17.12
N LYS A 211 7.26 15.54 16.08
CA LYS A 211 8.26 16.59 15.92
C LYS A 211 7.68 17.78 15.14
N ASN A 212 7.14 17.53 13.97
CA ASN A 212 6.48 18.55 13.13
C ASN A 212 5.61 17.90 12.03
N GLN A 213 4.73 18.69 11.46
CA GLN A 213 4.06 18.40 10.22
C GLN A 213 4.98 18.73 9.04
N ILE A 214 5.14 17.81 8.09
CA ILE A 214 6.01 17.96 6.92
C ILE A 214 5.25 18.64 5.77
N THR A 215 4.04 18.17 5.45
CA THR A 215 3.20 18.74 4.41
C THR A 215 1.92 19.33 5.00
N LYS A 216 1.39 20.40 4.40
CA LYS A 216 0.16 21.07 4.86
C LYS A 216 -0.52 21.81 3.73
N GLY A 217 -1.83 21.98 3.83
CA GLY A 217 -2.64 22.73 2.85
C GLY A 217 -3.88 21.97 2.43
N SER A 218 -4.68 22.56 1.53
CA SER A 218 -5.92 21.94 1.04
C SER A 218 -5.63 21.05 -0.17
N PHE A 219 -4.91 19.96 0.03
CA PHE A 219 -4.59 18.94 -0.98
C PHE A 219 -4.25 17.63 -0.29
N HIS A 220 -4.29 16.54 -1.04
CA HIS A 220 -4.07 15.19 -0.52
C HIS A 220 -2.69 14.67 -0.93
N CYS A 221 -1.88 14.28 0.05
CA CYS A 221 -0.65 13.52 -0.18
C CYS A 221 -1.00 12.03 -0.21
N GLU A 222 -0.35 11.28 -1.10
CA GLU A 222 -0.61 9.86 -1.28
C GLU A 222 0.60 9.02 -0.84
N ASP A 223 1.47 8.65 -1.74
CA ASP A 223 2.55 7.72 -1.50
C ASP A 223 3.90 8.40 -1.25
N ILE A 224 4.71 7.80 -0.38
CA ILE A 224 6.14 8.09 -0.28
C ILE A 224 6.84 7.41 -1.46
N VAL A 225 7.40 8.21 -2.37
CA VAL A 225 8.19 7.74 -3.52
C VAL A 225 9.63 7.44 -3.11
N ASN A 226 10.26 8.33 -2.34
CA ASN A 226 11.61 8.12 -1.82
C ASN A 226 11.87 9.00 -0.58
N ILE A 227 12.82 8.60 0.25
CA ILE A 227 13.29 9.32 1.42
C ILE A 227 14.81 9.49 1.30
N ASP A 228 15.27 10.70 0.97
CA ASP A 228 16.70 11.04 1.06
C ASP A 228 17.03 11.41 2.51
N GLU A 229 17.46 10.42 3.28
CA GLU A 229 17.79 10.61 4.70
C GLU A 229 18.95 11.58 4.90
N LYS A 230 19.93 11.57 3.99
CA LYS A 230 21.13 12.41 4.08
C LYS A 230 20.82 13.88 3.81
N ALA A 231 20.04 14.16 2.77
CA ALA A 231 19.59 15.51 2.44
C ALA A 231 18.38 15.95 3.30
N ARG A 232 17.73 15.01 4.02
CA ARG A 232 16.49 15.20 4.77
C ARG A 232 15.36 15.72 3.88
N VAL A 233 15.14 15.05 2.75
CA VAL A 233 14.12 15.37 1.77
C VAL A 233 13.18 14.19 1.58
N LEU A 234 11.88 14.46 1.57
CA LEU A 234 10.82 13.54 1.22
C LEU A 234 10.39 13.79 -0.23
N TYR A 235 10.31 12.73 -1.03
CA TYR A 235 9.68 12.71 -2.36
C TYR A 235 8.37 11.93 -2.25
N PHE A 236 7.28 12.53 -2.73
CA PHE A 236 5.96 11.97 -2.54
C PHE A 236 5.02 12.35 -3.68
N THR A 237 3.96 11.58 -3.86
CA THR A 237 2.87 11.92 -4.77
C THR A 237 1.76 12.66 -4.02
N ALA A 238 1.10 13.57 -4.70
CA ALA A 238 -0.06 14.28 -4.19
C ALA A 238 -0.97 14.72 -5.35
N ASN A 239 -2.24 14.97 -5.03
CA ASN A 239 -3.24 15.44 -5.97
C ASN A 239 -4.07 16.60 -5.38
N GLY A 240 -4.81 17.31 -6.23
CA GLY A 240 -5.70 18.39 -5.83
C GLY A 240 -5.01 19.71 -5.43
N ARG A 241 -3.68 19.82 -5.57
CA ARG A 241 -2.93 21.04 -5.22
C ARG A 241 -2.82 22.04 -6.37
N GLU A 242 -2.68 21.55 -7.61
CA GLU A 242 -2.47 22.40 -8.76
C GLU A 242 -3.83 22.97 -9.26
N ALA A 243 -3.94 24.30 -9.22
CA ALA A 243 -5.18 24.98 -9.60
C ALA A 243 -5.45 24.83 -11.10
N LYS A 244 -6.72 24.64 -11.48
CA LYS A 244 -7.23 24.53 -12.85
C LYS A 244 -6.93 23.19 -13.54
N GLU A 245 -6.35 22.23 -12.87
CA GLU A 245 -6.17 20.87 -13.33
C GLU A 245 -7.28 19.97 -12.78
N ASP A 246 -7.38 18.75 -13.29
CA ASP A 246 -8.23 17.73 -12.70
C ASP A 246 -7.68 17.38 -11.30
N PRO A 247 -8.48 17.53 -10.22
CA PRO A 247 -7.99 17.27 -8.86
C PRO A 247 -7.62 15.81 -8.59
N TYR A 248 -7.93 14.89 -9.50
CA TYR A 248 -7.55 13.48 -9.39
C TYR A 248 -6.18 13.18 -10.02
N TYR A 249 -5.57 14.12 -10.75
CA TYR A 249 -4.25 13.92 -11.33
C TYR A 249 -3.17 13.96 -10.26
N TYR A 250 -2.35 12.92 -10.24
CA TYR A 250 -1.21 12.80 -9.35
C TYR A 250 0.00 13.53 -9.91
N HIS A 251 0.72 14.18 -9.01
CA HIS A 251 1.99 14.84 -9.30
C HIS A 251 3.06 14.41 -8.29
N LEU A 252 4.33 14.48 -8.70
CA LEU A 252 5.48 14.27 -7.84
C LEU A 252 5.94 15.59 -7.21
N TYR A 253 6.12 15.55 -5.90
CA TYR A 253 6.63 16.67 -5.11
C TYR A 253 7.86 16.28 -4.33
N ARG A 254 8.63 17.29 -3.92
CA ARG A 254 9.66 17.17 -2.89
C ARG A 254 9.40 18.18 -1.79
N VAL A 255 9.82 17.86 -0.57
CA VAL A 255 9.76 18.76 0.59
C VAL A 255 10.86 18.40 1.58
N ASN A 256 11.42 19.35 2.31
CA ASN A 256 12.33 19.08 3.41
C ASN A 256 11.55 18.52 4.62
N PHE A 257 12.19 17.72 5.49
CA PHE A 257 11.52 17.12 6.66
C PHE A 257 10.99 18.18 7.64
N ASP A 258 11.51 19.41 7.63
CA ASP A 258 11.00 20.51 8.45
C ASP A 258 9.77 21.22 7.83
N GLY A 259 9.32 20.76 6.66
CA GLY A 259 8.20 21.32 5.92
C GLY A 259 8.54 22.47 4.98
N SER A 260 9.79 22.90 4.95
CA SER A 260 10.25 23.95 4.01
C SER A 260 10.51 23.38 2.60
N GLY A 261 10.57 24.26 1.60
CA GLY A 261 11.02 23.89 0.26
C GLY A 261 10.08 22.97 -0.52
N LEU A 262 8.76 22.97 -0.22
CA LEU A 262 7.77 22.23 -1.01
C LEU A 262 7.80 22.67 -2.47
N LYS A 263 8.08 21.72 -3.39
CA LYS A 263 8.22 21.98 -4.81
C LYS A 263 7.58 20.88 -5.65
N LEU A 264 6.82 21.26 -6.67
CA LEU A 264 6.35 20.40 -7.74
C LEU A 264 7.51 20.04 -8.67
N LEU A 265 7.65 18.77 -9.08
CA LEU A 265 8.76 18.29 -9.91
C LEU A 265 8.35 17.97 -11.36
N ASN A 266 7.10 17.63 -11.61
CA ASN A 266 6.58 17.20 -12.92
C ASN A 266 5.32 17.98 -13.30
N ALA A 267 5.47 19.28 -13.52
CA ALA A 267 4.35 20.16 -13.87
C ALA A 267 3.69 19.78 -15.21
N GLY A 268 2.41 19.98 -15.32
CA GLY A 268 1.60 19.77 -16.52
C GLY A 268 0.23 19.19 -16.16
N ASP A 269 -0.81 19.58 -16.90
CA ASP A 269 -2.18 19.10 -16.71
C ASP A 269 -2.34 17.66 -17.23
N PHE A 270 -1.70 16.71 -16.50
CA PHE A 270 -1.70 15.28 -16.77
C PHE A 270 -1.71 14.49 -15.46
N ASP A 271 -2.19 13.27 -15.54
CA ASP A 271 -1.92 12.27 -14.51
C ASP A 271 -0.50 11.71 -14.69
N HIS A 272 0.30 11.73 -13.63
CA HIS A 272 1.71 11.37 -13.64
C HIS A 272 1.96 10.11 -12.80
N ALA A 273 2.66 9.15 -13.39
CA ALA A 273 3.17 7.96 -12.72
C ALA A 273 4.71 8.04 -12.63
N ALA A 274 5.18 8.64 -11.56
CA ALA A 274 6.59 8.90 -11.34
C ALA A 274 7.27 7.76 -10.57
N SER A 275 8.44 7.33 -11.04
CA SER A 275 9.30 6.35 -10.38
C SER A 275 10.69 6.93 -10.20
N MET A 276 11.25 6.84 -8.99
CA MET A 276 12.55 7.40 -8.64
C MET A 276 13.56 6.27 -8.37
N ASN A 277 14.82 6.50 -8.77
CA ASN A 277 15.88 5.56 -8.44
C ASN A 277 16.24 5.59 -6.94
N ASP A 278 16.86 4.51 -6.44
CA ASP A 278 17.13 4.35 -5.01
C ASP A 278 17.99 5.47 -4.41
N GLU A 279 18.90 6.07 -5.19
CA GLU A 279 19.74 7.18 -4.75
C GLU A 279 19.04 8.55 -4.80
N ALA A 280 17.75 8.60 -5.11
CA ALA A 280 16.96 9.83 -5.21
C ALA A 280 17.56 10.90 -6.16
N LYS A 281 18.17 10.48 -7.28
CA LYS A 281 18.82 11.38 -8.25
C LYS A 281 18.01 11.61 -9.50
N TYR A 282 17.31 10.59 -9.98
CA TYR A 282 16.59 10.62 -11.24
C TYR A 282 15.19 10.08 -11.08
N VAL A 283 14.29 10.61 -11.90
CA VAL A 283 12.88 10.21 -11.95
C VAL A 283 12.53 9.86 -13.39
N VAL A 284 11.96 8.69 -13.60
CA VAL A 284 11.20 8.39 -14.81
C VAL A 284 9.78 8.83 -14.56
N ASP A 285 9.28 9.76 -15.34
CA ASP A 285 7.93 10.28 -15.25
C ASP A 285 7.14 9.87 -16.49
N ASN A 286 6.12 9.03 -16.29
CA ASN A 286 5.18 8.64 -17.33
C ASN A 286 3.90 9.45 -17.12
N PHE A 287 3.45 10.15 -18.14
CA PHE A 287 2.29 11.01 -18.00
C PHE A 287 1.37 10.98 -19.20
N SER A 288 0.09 11.08 -18.94
CA SER A 288 -0.95 11.15 -19.95
C SER A 288 -2.28 11.64 -19.35
N ARG A 289 -3.22 11.90 -20.23
CA ARG A 289 -4.66 11.97 -19.92
C ARG A 289 -5.39 10.94 -20.74
N VAL A 290 -6.65 10.72 -20.41
CA VAL A 290 -7.52 9.78 -21.16
C VAL A 290 -7.63 10.11 -22.64
N ASN A 291 -7.37 11.36 -23.03
CA ASN A 291 -7.46 11.87 -24.41
C ASN A 291 -6.13 12.33 -24.99
N THR A 292 -5.01 11.87 -24.45
CA THR A 292 -3.68 12.19 -24.95
C THR A 292 -2.83 10.94 -25.14
N VAL A 293 -1.81 11.06 -25.99
CA VAL A 293 -0.81 10.00 -26.16
C VAL A 293 0.11 9.96 -24.94
N PRO A 294 0.34 8.79 -24.32
CA PRO A 294 1.28 8.64 -23.21
C PRO A 294 2.71 9.03 -23.60
N LYS A 295 3.39 9.70 -22.67
CA LYS A 295 4.78 10.13 -22.82
C LYS A 295 5.59 9.74 -21.60
N SER A 296 6.88 9.53 -21.79
CA SER A 296 7.85 9.24 -20.75
C SER A 296 9.06 10.16 -20.87
N VAL A 297 9.47 10.73 -19.74
CA VAL A 297 10.65 11.61 -19.67
C VAL A 297 11.54 11.23 -18.49
N LEU A 298 12.81 11.55 -18.58
CA LEU A 298 13.75 11.49 -17.47
C LEU A 298 13.91 12.90 -16.88
N LEU A 299 13.67 13.01 -15.57
CA LEU A 299 13.90 14.23 -14.79
C LEU A 299 15.05 14.01 -13.79
N ASP A 300 15.70 15.09 -13.37
CA ASP A 300 16.53 15.08 -12.18
C ASP A 300 15.65 15.24 -10.90
N ASN A 301 16.27 15.14 -9.74
CA ASN A 301 15.58 15.26 -8.44
C ASN A 301 15.15 16.69 -8.08
N LEU A 302 15.41 17.65 -8.95
CA LEU A 302 14.91 19.01 -8.88
C LEU A 302 13.78 19.29 -9.87
N GLY A 303 13.40 18.30 -10.68
CA GLY A 303 12.36 18.39 -11.69
C GLY A 303 12.81 18.99 -13.02
N ASN A 304 14.12 19.13 -13.26
CA ASN A 304 14.62 19.56 -14.56
C ASN A 304 14.60 18.38 -15.53
N LYS A 305 14.04 18.57 -16.73
CA LYS A 305 14.04 17.52 -17.76
C LYS A 305 15.46 17.26 -18.26
N VAL A 306 15.91 16.02 -18.13
CA VAL A 306 17.20 15.54 -18.63
C VAL A 306 17.06 15.12 -20.09
N MET A 307 16.02 14.31 -20.41
CA MET A 307 15.76 13.86 -21.78
C MET A 307 14.34 13.35 -21.95
N ASP A 308 13.87 13.31 -23.17
CA ASP A 308 12.68 12.55 -23.54
C ASP A 308 13.07 11.07 -23.69
N LEU A 309 12.24 10.17 -23.17
CA LEU A 309 12.48 8.72 -23.22
C LEU A 309 11.65 8.10 -24.33
N GLU A 310 10.33 8.27 -24.28
CA GLU A 310 9.43 7.64 -25.23
C GLU A 310 8.12 8.43 -25.40
N THR A 311 7.52 8.29 -26.56
CA THR A 311 6.15 8.70 -26.85
C THR A 311 5.45 7.51 -27.51
N ALA A 312 4.34 7.05 -26.92
CA ALA A 312 3.63 5.89 -27.44
C ALA A 312 3.16 6.11 -28.90
N ASP A 313 3.38 5.14 -29.77
CA ASP A 313 2.86 5.17 -31.14
C ASP A 313 1.47 4.51 -31.19
N LEU A 314 0.45 5.33 -31.40
CA LEU A 314 -0.94 4.88 -31.54
C LEU A 314 -1.41 4.82 -32.99
N SER A 315 -0.51 4.94 -33.97
CA SER A 315 -0.86 5.01 -35.40
C SER A 315 -1.71 3.82 -35.86
N LEU A 316 -1.35 2.60 -35.49
CA LEU A 316 -2.13 1.40 -35.83
C LEU A 316 -3.52 1.41 -35.15
N LEU A 317 -3.63 1.86 -33.90
CA LEU A 317 -4.92 1.99 -33.21
C LEU A 317 -5.82 3.00 -33.94
N MET A 318 -5.26 4.13 -34.38
CA MET A 318 -6.02 5.16 -35.11
C MET A 318 -6.55 4.66 -36.47
N THR A 319 -5.89 3.70 -37.13
CA THR A 319 -6.39 3.11 -38.36
C THR A 319 -7.68 2.30 -38.22
N THR A 320 -8.00 1.87 -36.97
CA THR A 320 -9.26 1.16 -36.68
C THR A 320 -10.45 2.10 -36.51
N GLY A 321 -10.26 3.42 -36.65
CA GLY A 321 -11.28 4.43 -36.39
C GLY A 321 -11.38 4.81 -34.91
N TYR A 322 -10.43 4.36 -34.04
CA TYR A 322 -10.41 4.70 -32.64
C TYR A 322 -10.45 6.22 -32.43
N LYS A 323 -11.25 6.65 -31.46
CA LYS A 323 -11.32 8.03 -30.98
C LYS A 323 -11.04 8.03 -29.47
N PHE A 324 -10.28 8.99 -29.02
CA PHE A 324 -10.08 9.18 -27.59
C PHE A 324 -11.41 9.41 -26.87
N PRO A 325 -11.53 8.93 -25.62
CA PRO A 325 -12.66 9.28 -24.77
C PRO A 325 -12.66 10.77 -24.45
N GLU A 326 -13.82 11.29 -24.09
CA GLU A 326 -14.03 12.71 -23.78
C GLU A 326 -14.10 12.90 -22.28
N PRO A 327 -13.13 13.61 -21.63
CA PRO A 327 -13.30 14.04 -20.26
C PRO A 327 -14.41 15.08 -20.17
N PHE A 328 -15.21 15.01 -19.12
CA PHE A 328 -16.25 16.00 -18.85
C PHE A 328 -16.37 16.29 -17.35
N LYS A 329 -17.00 17.40 -17.02
CA LYS A 329 -17.28 17.82 -15.67
C LYS A 329 -18.71 18.31 -15.58
N VAL A 330 -19.42 17.89 -14.53
CA VAL A 330 -20.80 18.32 -14.23
C VAL A 330 -20.92 18.68 -12.75
N LYS A 331 -21.93 19.44 -12.40
CA LYS A 331 -22.24 19.69 -10.99
C LYS A 331 -23.01 18.52 -10.41
N ALA A 332 -22.70 18.15 -9.17
CA ALA A 332 -23.50 17.25 -8.36
C ALA A 332 -24.87 17.86 -8.02
N ASP A 333 -25.75 17.08 -7.42
CA ASP A 333 -27.09 17.51 -7.02
C ASP A 333 -27.08 18.67 -6.02
N ASP A 334 -26.02 18.84 -5.25
CA ASP A 334 -25.81 19.98 -4.34
C ASP A 334 -25.54 21.31 -5.08
N GLY A 335 -25.36 21.29 -6.41
CA GLY A 335 -25.08 22.44 -7.26
C GLY A 335 -23.70 23.09 -7.06
N VAL A 336 -22.87 22.55 -6.16
CA VAL A 336 -21.57 23.12 -5.77
C VAL A 336 -20.42 22.19 -6.14
N THR A 337 -20.53 20.90 -5.79
CA THR A 337 -19.50 19.89 -5.99
C THR A 337 -19.31 19.57 -7.48
N ASP A 338 -18.08 19.61 -7.96
CA ASP A 338 -17.73 19.18 -9.31
C ASP A 338 -17.55 17.66 -9.33
N ILE A 339 -18.22 16.98 -10.26
CA ILE A 339 -18.05 15.56 -10.56
C ILE A 339 -17.33 15.45 -11.90
N TYR A 340 -16.23 14.74 -11.92
CA TYR A 340 -15.43 14.49 -13.10
C TYR A 340 -15.77 13.13 -13.68
N GLY A 341 -15.78 13.01 -15.01
CA GLY A 341 -16.11 11.78 -15.70
C GLY A 341 -15.42 11.66 -17.04
N VAL A 342 -15.42 10.42 -17.54
CA VAL A 342 -14.88 10.06 -18.84
C VAL A 342 -15.94 9.35 -19.66
N MET A 343 -16.24 9.86 -20.86
CA MET A 343 -17.25 9.30 -21.75
C MET A 343 -16.59 8.56 -22.91
N TYR A 344 -16.86 7.27 -23.00
CA TYR A 344 -16.52 6.45 -24.15
C TYR A 344 -17.71 6.39 -25.10
N LYS A 345 -17.51 6.79 -26.36
CA LYS A 345 -18.53 6.75 -27.41
C LYS A 345 -18.20 5.66 -28.42
N PRO A 346 -19.20 4.99 -29.01
CA PRO A 346 -18.97 4.20 -30.21
C PRO A 346 -18.33 5.05 -31.31
N PHE A 347 -17.41 4.48 -32.06
CA PHE A 347 -16.72 5.17 -33.13
C PHE A 347 -17.00 4.56 -34.51
N ASN A 348 -18.04 3.73 -34.61
CA ASN A 348 -18.57 3.17 -35.89
C ASN A 348 -19.60 4.11 -36.48
#